data_f9106309765474c629e2317680e58f16
#
_entry.id   f9106309765474c629e2317680e58f16
#
_cell.length_a   1.000
_cell.length_b   1.000
_cell.length_c   1.000
_cell.angle_alpha   90.00
_cell.angle_beta   90.00
_cell.angle_gamma   90.00
#
_symmetry.space_group_name_H-M   'P 1'
#
loop_
_entity.id
_entity.type
_entity.pdbx_description
1 polymer ?
#
loop_
_entity_poly.entity_id
_entity_poly.type
_entity_poly.pdbx_seq_one_letter_code
_entity_poly.pdbx_strand_id
1 'polypeptide(L)'
;VATGLRDALRPSDQGMRRAKQRVWGYAAPDAATLVDSPILAGQLREWRFVARGVPHRVVYWPLPNATSFDTTAFVAGIQRTVHQAIALFGRAPYREYTFMFEDGAWGGGLEHRNSVTLGAQSADLAKDPNAVIQETAHEFFHTWNLMAIRPVEYHDIDYRTQPPVSSLWFSEGLTMFYADLLLRRAGIAVHDSTRQAHLERLIGSYAANPAYARFSAESISRVAYNAEPGELGDYSASTHLQGELIGTMLDITIRNSTGGQKSMDDVMRLLFNQASPPDPLSPSLRSGQALRERGTAEPRIDGKAIEQAVEAVCGCDMSPFFDAYVRHAAPIDFDRYLGLIGLQTSLSWGPAVYNGEPERDLRVWGYERDTTLRLVINNPASIWGRAGLHSRDRLVSINGAPLRTWAELRAKLQSLRLGDTVQVRVQRDQRFDATVVVRGFERPTVRIERLPNATLAQRRLAEGATF
;
A
#
# COMPACT_ATOMS: atom_id res chain seq x y z
N VAL A 1 10.32 18.97 -18.73
CA VAL A 1 9.65 19.07 -17.41
C VAL A 1 8.38 18.24 -17.43
N ALA A 2 8.12 17.50 -16.37
CA ALA A 2 6.90 16.72 -16.16
C ALA A 2 6.24 17.16 -14.84
N THR A 3 4.92 17.27 -14.85
CA THR A 3 4.10 17.61 -13.68
C THR A 3 2.64 17.32 -14.00
N GLY A 4 1.77 17.21 -13.00
CA GLY A 4 0.31 17.20 -13.15
C GLY A 4 -0.31 18.59 -13.36
N LEU A 5 0.47 19.67 -13.22
CA LEU A 5 -0.02 21.04 -13.41
C LEU A 5 -0.32 21.36 -14.89
N ARG A 6 -1.27 22.27 -15.12
CA ARG A 6 -1.58 22.77 -16.45
C ARG A 6 -0.49 23.74 -16.95
N ASP A 7 -0.19 23.68 -18.24
CA ASP A 7 0.65 24.68 -18.90
C ASP A 7 -0.05 26.06 -18.84
N ALA A 8 0.65 27.03 -18.26
CA ALA A 8 0.14 28.40 -18.06
C ALA A 8 0.74 29.41 -19.03
N LEU A 9 1.59 28.97 -19.97
CA LEU A 9 2.16 29.89 -20.97
C LEU A 9 1.06 30.44 -21.88
N ARG A 10 0.89 31.78 -21.86
CA ARG A 10 -0.03 32.47 -22.76
C ARG A 10 0.52 32.48 -24.19
N PRO A 11 -0.35 32.61 -25.22
CA PRO A 11 0.09 32.75 -26.61
C PRO A 11 1.11 33.91 -26.83
N SER A 12 1.02 34.98 -26.04
CA SER A 12 1.99 36.11 -26.04
C SER A 12 3.40 35.70 -25.61
N ASP A 13 3.50 34.67 -24.76
CA ASP A 13 4.79 34.19 -24.24
C ASP A 13 5.50 33.28 -25.24
N GLN A 14 4.84 32.89 -26.32
CA GLN A 14 5.43 32.13 -27.42
C GLN A 14 6.53 32.95 -28.15
N GLY A 15 6.51 34.27 -28.06
CA GLY A 15 7.57 35.15 -28.54
C GLY A 15 8.92 34.95 -27.80
N MET A 16 8.89 34.61 -26.52
CA MET A 16 10.08 34.32 -25.73
C MET A 16 10.71 32.95 -26.07
N ARG A 17 9.99 32.06 -26.74
CA ARG A 17 10.56 30.81 -27.28
C ARG A 17 11.64 31.02 -28.37
N ARG A 18 11.78 32.22 -28.92
CA ARG A 18 12.83 32.56 -29.87
C ARG A 18 14.18 32.89 -29.21
N ALA A 19 14.21 33.20 -27.92
CA ALA A 19 15.44 33.27 -27.15
C ALA A 19 15.87 31.85 -26.78
N LYS A 20 17.16 31.54 -26.81
CA LYS A 20 17.76 30.20 -26.56
C LYS A 20 17.44 29.53 -25.23
N GLN A 21 16.52 30.06 -24.41
CA GLN A 21 16.06 29.51 -23.15
C GLN A 21 14.58 29.12 -23.25
N ARG A 22 14.28 27.83 -23.04
CA ARG A 22 12.89 27.36 -22.83
C ARG A 22 12.41 27.84 -21.48
N VAL A 23 11.40 28.68 -21.45
CA VAL A 23 10.66 29.04 -20.23
C VAL A 23 9.49 28.08 -20.08
N TRP A 24 9.32 27.53 -18.88
CA TRP A 24 8.21 26.67 -18.52
C TRP A 24 7.35 27.43 -17.52
N GLY A 25 6.05 27.48 -17.76
CA GLY A 25 5.10 28.10 -16.86
C GLY A 25 3.94 27.15 -16.57
N TYR A 26 3.64 26.94 -15.30
CA TYR A 26 2.56 26.09 -14.84
C TYR A 26 1.64 26.87 -13.90
N ALA A 27 0.36 26.49 -13.83
CA ALA A 27 -0.62 27.09 -12.94
C ALA A 27 -1.35 26.03 -12.16
N ALA A 28 -1.51 26.29 -10.86
CA ALA A 28 -2.40 25.56 -9.98
C ALA A 28 -3.63 26.43 -9.68
N PRO A 29 -4.84 25.87 -9.58
CA PRO A 29 -6.06 26.61 -9.22
C PRO A 29 -6.04 27.08 -7.77
N ASP A 30 -5.32 26.38 -6.90
CA ASP A 30 -5.18 26.63 -5.47
C ASP A 30 -3.86 26.10 -4.90
N ALA A 31 -3.57 26.45 -3.64
CA ALA A 31 -2.35 26.01 -2.96
C ALA A 31 -2.32 24.50 -2.73
N ALA A 32 -3.45 23.87 -2.44
CA ALA A 32 -3.51 22.42 -2.23
C ALA A 32 -3.12 21.65 -3.49
N THR A 33 -3.63 22.07 -4.66
CA THR A 33 -3.24 21.50 -5.95
C THR A 33 -1.76 21.73 -6.26
N LEU A 34 -1.22 22.89 -5.90
CA LEU A 34 0.21 23.17 -6.11
C LEU A 34 1.10 22.24 -5.27
N VAL A 35 0.76 22.07 -3.98
CA VAL A 35 1.50 21.19 -3.05
C VAL A 35 1.39 19.72 -3.48
N ASP A 36 0.24 19.30 -3.98
CA ASP A 36 -0.04 17.95 -4.49
C ASP A 36 0.61 17.66 -5.87
N SER A 37 1.29 18.62 -6.48
CA SER A 37 1.77 18.48 -7.86
C SER A 37 3.30 18.48 -7.92
N PRO A 38 3.96 17.33 -7.92
CA PRO A 38 5.41 17.24 -8.07
C PRO A 38 5.85 17.77 -9.44
N ILE A 39 7.08 18.23 -9.51
CA ILE A 39 7.71 18.72 -10.74
C ILE A 39 9.01 17.96 -10.95
N LEU A 40 9.08 17.18 -12.01
CA LEU A 40 10.27 16.47 -12.43
C LEU A 40 10.92 17.22 -13.60
N ALA A 41 12.19 17.62 -13.46
CA ALA A 41 12.91 18.37 -14.47
C ALA A 41 14.29 17.74 -14.73
N GLY A 42 14.60 17.48 -16.00
CA GLY A 42 15.86 16.85 -16.39
C GLY A 42 15.86 16.39 -17.85
N GLN A 43 16.77 15.49 -18.18
CA GLN A 43 16.78 14.79 -19.47
C GLN A 43 15.84 13.58 -19.38
N LEU A 44 14.58 13.82 -19.64
CA LEU A 44 13.51 12.86 -19.48
C LEU A 44 13.26 12.06 -20.74
N ARG A 45 13.03 10.75 -20.60
CA ARG A 45 12.41 9.92 -21.64
C ARG A 45 10.90 9.99 -21.46
N GLU A 46 10.15 10.04 -22.56
CA GLU A 46 8.71 10.26 -22.52
C GLU A 46 7.98 9.34 -23.50
N TRP A 47 6.88 8.75 -23.04
CA TRP A 47 5.93 7.98 -23.85
C TRP A 47 4.52 8.46 -23.55
N ARG A 48 3.62 8.27 -24.51
CA ARG A 48 2.21 8.67 -24.40
C ARG A 48 1.32 7.55 -24.89
N PHE A 49 0.19 7.41 -24.24
CA PHE A 49 -0.89 6.53 -24.69
C PHE A 49 -2.25 7.12 -24.33
N VAL A 50 -3.31 6.56 -24.92
CA VAL A 50 -4.68 6.89 -24.58
C VAL A 50 -5.35 5.63 -24.06
N ALA A 51 -6.02 5.73 -22.91
CA ALA A 51 -6.83 4.66 -22.33
C ALA A 51 -8.24 5.18 -22.12
N ARG A 52 -9.22 4.51 -22.72
CA ARG A 52 -10.66 4.87 -22.68
C ARG A 52 -10.94 6.36 -22.95
N GLY A 53 -10.24 6.93 -23.92
CA GLY A 53 -10.39 8.33 -24.33
C GLY A 53 -9.62 9.34 -23.47
N VAL A 54 -8.94 8.92 -22.43
CA VAL A 54 -8.15 9.80 -21.55
C VAL A 54 -6.66 9.69 -21.89
N PRO A 55 -5.95 10.82 -22.10
CA PRO A 55 -4.51 10.83 -22.39
C PRO A 55 -3.69 10.55 -21.12
N HIS A 56 -2.63 9.77 -21.32
CA HIS A 56 -1.66 9.42 -20.28
C HIS A 56 -0.24 9.67 -20.79
N ARG A 57 0.61 10.08 -19.87
CA ARG A 57 2.01 10.38 -20.11
C ARG A 57 2.86 9.55 -19.13
N VAL A 58 3.84 8.84 -19.67
CA VAL A 58 4.86 8.13 -18.90
C VAL A 58 6.17 8.85 -19.07
N VAL A 59 6.80 9.19 -17.97
CA VAL A 59 8.07 9.92 -17.96
C VAL A 59 9.07 9.13 -17.10
N TYR A 60 10.29 8.98 -17.61
CA TYR A 60 11.36 8.31 -16.90
C TYR A 60 12.61 9.20 -16.85
N TRP A 61 13.15 9.39 -15.67
CA TRP A 61 14.41 10.10 -15.45
C TRP A 61 15.55 9.10 -15.23
N PRO A 62 16.34 8.77 -16.28
CA PRO A 62 17.44 7.83 -16.15
C PRO A 62 18.63 8.44 -15.43
N LEU A 63 19.35 7.64 -14.65
CA LEU A 63 20.70 7.97 -14.20
C LEU A 63 21.70 7.88 -15.39
N PRO A 64 22.89 8.50 -15.28
CA PRO A 64 23.91 8.44 -16.34
C PRO A 64 24.35 7.02 -16.74
N ASN A 65 24.27 6.08 -15.80
CA ASN A 65 24.63 4.66 -15.95
C ASN A 65 23.42 3.73 -15.99
N ALA A 66 22.25 4.24 -16.39
CA ALA A 66 21.03 3.47 -16.47
C ALA A 66 21.16 2.25 -17.38
N THR A 67 20.69 1.10 -16.89
CA THR A 67 20.58 -0.14 -17.66
C THR A 67 19.46 -0.02 -18.70
N SER A 68 19.67 -0.53 -19.90
CA SER A 68 18.61 -0.59 -20.91
C SER A 68 17.57 -1.66 -20.54
N PHE A 69 16.31 -1.34 -20.71
CA PHE A 69 15.18 -2.26 -20.47
C PHE A 69 14.14 -2.17 -21.60
N ASP A 70 13.25 -3.14 -21.67
CA ASP A 70 12.16 -3.15 -22.65
C ASP A 70 11.08 -2.12 -22.29
N THR A 71 11.26 -0.92 -22.84
CA THR A 71 10.34 0.21 -22.63
C THR A 71 8.98 -0.04 -23.28
N THR A 72 8.90 -0.84 -24.33
CA THR A 72 7.64 -1.18 -25.02
C THR A 72 6.78 -2.06 -24.13
N ALA A 73 7.36 -3.13 -23.59
CA ALA A 73 6.67 -4.03 -22.67
C ALA A 73 6.25 -3.29 -21.37
N PHE A 74 7.14 -2.44 -20.84
CA PHE A 74 6.88 -1.66 -19.64
C PHE A 74 5.69 -0.70 -19.81
N VAL A 75 5.71 0.14 -20.84
CA VAL A 75 4.62 1.10 -21.12
C VAL A 75 3.31 0.37 -21.46
N ALA A 76 3.38 -0.72 -22.23
CA ALA A 76 2.20 -1.53 -22.53
C ALA A 76 1.60 -2.18 -21.27
N GLY A 77 2.42 -2.60 -20.30
CA GLY A 77 1.96 -3.10 -19.00
C GLY A 77 1.19 -2.03 -18.23
N ILE A 78 1.74 -0.83 -18.10
CA ILE A 78 1.07 0.32 -17.47
C ILE A 78 -0.25 0.61 -18.19
N GLN A 79 -0.26 0.69 -19.52
CA GLN A 79 -1.46 0.95 -20.31
C GLN A 79 -2.56 -0.09 -20.04
N ARG A 80 -2.24 -1.39 -20.01
CA ARG A 80 -3.21 -2.44 -19.70
C ARG A 80 -3.79 -2.29 -18.29
N THR A 81 -2.95 -2.00 -17.30
CA THR A 81 -3.37 -1.73 -15.91
C THR A 81 -4.34 -0.56 -15.83
N VAL A 82 -4.00 0.56 -16.48
CA VAL A 82 -4.85 1.76 -16.57
C VAL A 82 -6.21 1.45 -17.19
N HIS A 83 -6.23 0.65 -18.27
CA HIS A 83 -7.47 0.21 -18.90
C HIS A 83 -8.38 -0.54 -17.93
N GLN A 84 -7.83 -1.44 -17.09
CA GLN A 84 -8.60 -2.21 -16.11
C GLN A 84 -9.15 -1.31 -15.00
N ALA A 85 -8.32 -0.38 -14.47
CA ALA A 85 -8.76 0.52 -13.42
C ALA A 85 -9.89 1.45 -13.90
N ILE A 86 -9.75 2.09 -15.07
CA ILE A 86 -10.81 2.94 -15.62
C ILE A 86 -12.06 2.10 -15.94
N ALA A 87 -11.89 0.83 -16.40
CA ALA A 87 -13.03 -0.07 -16.65
C ALA A 87 -13.82 -0.39 -15.39
N LEU A 88 -13.13 -0.60 -14.29
CA LEU A 88 -13.73 -0.89 -12.99
C LEU A 88 -14.69 0.24 -12.55
N PHE A 89 -14.28 1.48 -12.65
CA PHE A 89 -15.04 2.64 -12.21
C PHE A 89 -15.94 3.26 -13.28
N GLY A 90 -15.76 2.86 -14.54
CA GLY A 90 -16.48 3.40 -15.71
C GLY A 90 -15.96 4.75 -16.20
N ARG A 91 -15.20 5.49 -15.40
CA ARG A 91 -14.61 6.79 -15.73
C ARG A 91 -13.35 7.07 -14.92
N ALA A 92 -12.50 7.95 -15.45
CA ALA A 92 -11.36 8.50 -14.72
C ALA A 92 -11.77 9.76 -13.93
N PRO A 93 -11.21 10.03 -12.75
CA PRO A 93 -11.46 11.28 -12.00
C PRO A 93 -10.56 12.45 -12.46
N TYR A 94 -9.81 12.27 -13.54
CA TYR A 94 -8.88 13.24 -14.11
C TYR A 94 -9.07 13.38 -15.61
N ARG A 95 -8.51 14.46 -16.19
CA ARG A 95 -8.55 14.71 -17.66
C ARG A 95 -7.31 14.17 -18.37
N GLU A 96 -6.19 14.14 -17.69
CA GLU A 96 -4.92 13.57 -18.12
C GLU A 96 -4.16 13.09 -16.88
N TYR A 97 -3.23 12.15 -17.06
CA TYR A 97 -2.44 11.59 -15.96
C TYR A 97 -0.97 11.44 -16.35
N THR A 98 -0.06 11.78 -15.41
CA THR A 98 1.38 11.67 -15.62
C THR A 98 2.00 10.69 -14.64
N PHE A 99 2.59 9.62 -15.14
CA PHE A 99 3.45 8.72 -14.39
C PHE A 99 4.89 9.25 -14.44
N MET A 100 5.52 9.49 -13.30
CA MET A 100 6.87 10.01 -13.18
C MET A 100 7.76 9.00 -12.48
N PHE A 101 8.67 8.38 -13.24
CA PHE A 101 9.59 7.37 -12.73
C PHE A 101 10.99 7.97 -12.58
N GLU A 102 11.64 7.64 -11.46
CA GLU A 102 13.00 8.06 -11.15
C GLU A 102 13.90 6.83 -11.02
N ASP A 103 14.95 6.78 -11.85
CA ASP A 103 16.02 5.78 -11.73
C ASP A 103 16.91 6.16 -10.55
N GLY A 104 16.86 5.39 -9.49
CA GLY A 104 17.62 5.74 -8.31
C GLY A 104 17.45 4.79 -7.14
N ALA A 105 18.01 5.18 -6.01
CA ALA A 105 18.12 4.32 -4.84
C ALA A 105 16.85 4.25 -3.97
N TRP A 106 15.82 5.03 -4.26
CA TRP A 106 14.58 4.94 -3.51
C TRP A 106 13.60 3.96 -4.16
N GLY A 107 12.79 3.28 -3.38
CA GLY A 107 11.73 2.39 -3.82
C GLY A 107 10.39 2.88 -3.26
N GLY A 108 9.29 2.38 -3.87
CA GLY A 108 7.95 2.81 -3.54
C GLY A 108 7.42 3.91 -4.44
N GLY A 109 6.26 4.46 -4.10
CA GLY A 109 5.60 5.51 -4.83
C GLY A 109 4.98 6.55 -3.92
N LEU A 110 4.45 7.60 -4.54
CA LEU A 110 3.61 8.59 -3.89
C LEU A 110 2.55 9.06 -4.89
N GLU A 111 1.32 8.85 -4.49
CA GLU A 111 0.12 9.16 -5.25
C GLU A 111 -0.22 10.64 -5.23
N HIS A 112 -0.81 11.12 -6.32
CA HIS A 112 -1.34 12.46 -6.48
C HIS A 112 -2.64 12.42 -7.28
N ARG A 113 -3.40 13.52 -7.29
CA ARG A 113 -4.73 13.58 -7.97
C ARG A 113 -4.69 13.21 -9.44
N ASN A 114 -3.64 13.58 -10.17
CA ASN A 114 -3.50 13.32 -11.60
C ASN A 114 -2.06 13.02 -12.02
N SER A 115 -1.26 12.58 -11.08
CA SER A 115 0.11 12.11 -11.32
C SER A 115 0.54 11.16 -10.22
N VAL A 116 1.67 10.52 -10.42
CA VAL A 116 2.34 9.67 -9.44
C VAL A 116 3.86 9.80 -9.62
N THR A 117 4.59 9.80 -8.51
CA THR A 117 6.04 9.64 -8.50
C THR A 117 6.41 8.25 -8.04
N LEU A 118 7.36 7.59 -8.70
CA LEU A 118 7.75 6.20 -8.43
C LEU A 118 9.27 6.05 -8.56
N GLY A 119 9.86 5.38 -7.59
CA GLY A 119 11.23 4.86 -7.71
C GLY A 119 11.24 3.63 -8.61
N ALA A 120 12.08 3.63 -9.65
CA ALA A 120 12.15 2.55 -10.62
C ALA A 120 13.58 2.36 -11.14
N GLN A 121 14.35 1.52 -10.45
CA GLN A 121 15.73 1.25 -10.84
C GLN A 121 15.78 0.57 -12.22
N SER A 122 16.58 1.10 -13.12
CA SER A 122 16.72 0.56 -14.47
C SER A 122 17.20 -0.88 -14.51
N ALA A 123 18.02 -1.30 -13.53
CA ALA A 123 18.48 -2.67 -13.40
C ALA A 123 17.34 -3.65 -13.04
N ASP A 124 16.39 -3.22 -12.21
CA ASP A 124 15.23 -4.02 -11.84
C ASP A 124 14.24 -4.10 -13.01
N LEU A 125 14.01 -2.97 -13.70
CA LEU A 125 13.20 -2.93 -14.92
C LEU A 125 13.76 -3.84 -16.02
N ALA A 126 15.10 -3.94 -16.15
CA ALA A 126 15.74 -4.83 -17.10
C ALA A 126 15.59 -6.32 -16.73
N LYS A 127 15.50 -6.62 -15.46
CA LYS A 127 15.33 -7.98 -14.94
C LYS A 127 13.88 -8.44 -15.01
N ASP A 128 12.97 -7.67 -14.44
CA ASP A 128 11.52 -7.93 -14.43
C ASP A 128 10.76 -6.61 -14.19
N PRO A 129 10.11 -6.04 -15.23
CA PRO A 129 9.35 -4.80 -15.08
C PRO A 129 8.06 -4.98 -14.27
N ASN A 130 7.59 -6.23 -14.06
CA ASN A 130 6.28 -6.48 -13.45
C ASN A 130 6.21 -6.02 -12.00
N ALA A 131 7.30 -6.11 -11.25
CA ALA A 131 7.34 -5.60 -9.87
C ALA A 131 7.09 -4.08 -9.82
N VAL A 132 7.71 -3.31 -10.72
CA VAL A 132 7.48 -1.86 -10.83
C VAL A 132 6.07 -1.56 -11.35
N ILE A 133 5.52 -2.40 -12.26
CA ILE A 133 4.14 -2.25 -12.74
C ILE A 133 3.15 -2.54 -11.60
N GLN A 134 3.45 -3.47 -10.70
CA GLN A 134 2.61 -3.76 -9.54
C GLN A 134 2.56 -2.56 -8.56
N GLU A 135 3.70 -1.97 -8.26
CA GLU A 135 3.78 -0.73 -7.48
C GLU A 135 3.02 0.41 -8.19
N THR A 136 3.22 0.53 -9.50
CA THR A 136 2.48 1.51 -10.30
C THR A 136 0.97 1.29 -10.23
N ALA A 137 0.50 0.05 -10.20
CA ALA A 137 -0.92 -0.26 -10.07
C ALA A 137 -1.48 0.15 -8.71
N HIS A 138 -0.70 -0.02 -7.64
CA HIS A 138 -1.04 0.41 -6.30
C HIS A 138 -1.19 1.93 -6.26
N GLU A 139 -0.16 2.66 -6.58
CA GLU A 139 -0.15 4.12 -6.53
C GLU A 139 -1.18 4.76 -7.48
N PHE A 140 -1.37 4.17 -8.65
CA PHE A 140 -2.37 4.64 -9.60
C PHE A 140 -3.80 4.40 -9.10
N PHE A 141 -4.05 3.31 -8.37
CA PHE A 141 -5.38 3.02 -7.82
C PHE A 141 -5.79 4.03 -6.76
N HIS A 142 -4.85 4.62 -6.03
CA HIS A 142 -5.10 5.71 -5.10
C HIS A 142 -5.78 6.93 -5.74
N THR A 143 -5.69 7.09 -7.06
CA THR A 143 -6.45 8.13 -7.78
C THR A 143 -7.95 8.05 -7.50
N TRP A 144 -8.48 6.84 -7.31
CA TRP A 144 -9.86 6.60 -6.86
C TRP A 144 -9.93 6.39 -5.36
N ASN A 145 -9.13 5.48 -4.80
CA ASN A 145 -9.19 5.05 -3.40
C ASN A 145 -8.18 5.82 -2.54
N LEU A 146 -8.39 7.05 -2.33
CA LEU A 146 -7.76 8.03 -1.45
C LEU A 146 -7.96 9.45 -2.01
N MET A 147 -7.73 9.66 -3.32
CA MET A 147 -7.86 10.99 -3.90
C MET A 147 -9.31 11.38 -4.18
N ALA A 148 -10.12 10.45 -4.70
CA ALA A 148 -11.55 10.67 -4.98
C ALA A 148 -12.44 10.17 -3.83
N ILE A 149 -12.30 8.91 -3.40
CA ILE A 149 -12.90 8.34 -2.18
C ILE A 149 -12.02 8.77 -1.02
N ARG A 150 -12.25 9.98 -0.52
CA ARG A 150 -11.33 10.66 0.38
C ARG A 150 -11.72 10.47 1.85
N PRO A 151 -10.80 10.03 2.72
CA PRO A 151 -11.04 9.99 4.16
C PRO A 151 -11.48 11.35 4.70
N VAL A 152 -12.42 11.34 5.64
CA VAL A 152 -12.96 12.56 6.25
C VAL A 152 -11.88 13.43 6.88
N GLU A 153 -10.85 12.81 7.42
CA GLU A 153 -9.72 13.48 8.08
C GLU A 153 -8.84 14.28 7.11
N TYR A 154 -8.95 14.01 5.78
CA TYR A 154 -8.20 14.73 4.75
C TYR A 154 -9.00 15.88 4.09
N HIS A 155 -10.19 16.23 4.60
CA HIS A 155 -10.96 17.34 4.03
C HIS A 155 -10.39 18.69 4.43
N ASP A 156 -10.00 18.86 5.69
CA ASP A 156 -9.43 20.10 6.24
C ASP A 156 -8.00 19.84 6.72
N ILE A 157 -7.05 19.71 5.77
CA ILE A 157 -5.66 19.36 6.09
C ILE A 157 -4.94 20.57 6.72
N ASP A 158 -4.43 20.37 7.93
CA ASP A 158 -3.36 21.19 8.49
C ASP A 158 -1.99 20.60 8.07
N TYR A 159 -1.34 21.20 7.09
CA TYR A 159 -0.03 20.74 6.59
C TYR A 159 1.11 20.75 7.62
N ARG A 160 0.87 21.24 8.85
CA ARG A 160 1.85 21.20 9.96
C ARG A 160 1.77 19.92 10.76
N THR A 161 0.67 19.17 10.64
CA THR A 161 0.41 17.95 11.40
C THR A 161 -0.18 16.89 10.49
N GLN A 162 0.15 15.62 10.74
CA GLN A 162 -0.48 14.53 10.03
C GLN A 162 -1.75 14.10 10.75
N PRO A 163 -2.91 14.07 10.07
CA PRO A 163 -4.16 13.64 10.69
C PRO A 163 -4.13 12.14 11.00
N PRO A 164 -4.68 11.70 12.14
CA PRO A 164 -4.79 10.27 12.50
C PRO A 164 -5.94 9.62 11.73
N VAL A 165 -5.71 9.22 10.49
CA VAL A 165 -6.74 8.62 9.61
C VAL A 165 -7.10 7.22 10.06
N SER A 166 -8.37 7.01 10.43
CA SER A 166 -8.86 5.72 10.93
C SER A 166 -9.14 4.69 9.84
N SER A 167 -9.30 5.13 8.60
CA SER A 167 -9.69 4.31 7.45
C SER A 167 -8.52 3.96 6.50
N LEU A 168 -7.26 4.12 6.91
CA LEU A 168 -6.11 3.74 6.06
C LEU A 168 -6.08 2.23 5.75
N TRP A 169 -6.62 1.37 6.62
CA TRP A 169 -6.81 -0.04 6.32
C TRP A 169 -7.63 -0.24 5.01
N PHE A 170 -8.58 0.65 4.75
CA PHE A 170 -9.36 0.64 3.52
C PHE A 170 -8.59 1.30 2.38
N SER A 171 -8.04 2.50 2.59
CA SER A 171 -7.32 3.23 1.54
C SER A 171 -6.10 2.46 1.06
N GLU A 172 -5.29 1.89 1.96
CA GLU A 172 -4.08 1.14 1.62
C GLU A 172 -4.38 -0.34 1.30
N GLY A 173 -5.17 -0.98 2.17
CA GLY A 173 -5.40 -2.41 2.06
C GLY A 173 -6.23 -2.78 0.83
N LEU A 174 -7.29 -2.01 0.52
CA LEU A 174 -8.05 -2.24 -0.71
C LEU A 174 -7.25 -1.84 -1.95
N THR A 175 -6.33 -0.90 -1.84
CA THR A 175 -5.42 -0.56 -2.92
C THR A 175 -4.45 -1.72 -3.21
N MET A 176 -3.92 -2.41 -2.18
CA MET A 176 -3.18 -3.67 -2.36
C MET A 176 -4.02 -4.77 -3.03
N PHE A 177 -5.24 -4.98 -2.53
CA PHE A 177 -6.19 -5.94 -3.12
C PHE A 177 -6.42 -5.67 -4.61
N TYR A 178 -6.62 -4.42 -4.99
CA TYR A 178 -6.85 -4.05 -6.38
C TYR A 178 -5.59 -4.02 -7.23
N ALA A 179 -4.44 -3.69 -6.68
CA ALA A 179 -3.17 -3.79 -7.40
C ALA A 179 -2.94 -5.23 -7.93
N ASP A 180 -3.09 -6.25 -7.06
CA ASP A 180 -3.02 -7.66 -7.48
C ASP A 180 -4.11 -8.02 -8.50
N LEU A 181 -5.36 -7.64 -8.24
CA LEU A 181 -6.50 -7.98 -9.07
C LEU A 181 -6.44 -7.34 -10.46
N LEU A 182 -6.03 -6.07 -10.55
CA LEU A 182 -5.92 -5.36 -11.83
C LEU A 182 -4.83 -5.94 -12.72
N LEU A 183 -3.69 -6.34 -12.15
CA LEU A 183 -2.63 -6.99 -12.90
C LEU A 183 -3.09 -8.34 -13.45
N ARG A 184 -3.76 -9.16 -12.62
CA ARG A 184 -4.33 -10.44 -13.08
C ARG A 184 -5.36 -10.24 -14.19
N ARG A 185 -6.26 -9.28 -14.06
CA ARG A 185 -7.22 -8.88 -15.10
C ARG A 185 -6.54 -8.35 -16.37
N ALA A 186 -5.39 -7.72 -16.24
CA ALA A 186 -4.56 -7.23 -17.35
C ALA A 186 -3.69 -8.31 -18.00
N GLY A 187 -3.68 -9.55 -17.48
CA GLY A 187 -2.81 -10.63 -17.94
C GLY A 187 -1.33 -10.35 -17.70
N ILE A 188 -1.01 -9.65 -16.62
CA ILE A 188 0.37 -9.34 -16.20
C ILE A 188 0.75 -10.33 -15.09
N ALA A 189 1.94 -10.96 -15.22
CA ALA A 189 2.46 -11.85 -14.20
C ALA A 189 2.76 -11.08 -12.92
N VAL A 190 2.37 -11.64 -11.78
CA VAL A 190 2.62 -11.11 -10.44
C VAL A 190 3.50 -12.08 -9.66
N HIS A 191 4.07 -11.63 -8.55
CA HIS A 191 5.00 -12.43 -7.74
C HIS A 191 4.43 -13.82 -7.40
N ASP A 192 3.20 -13.86 -6.90
CA ASP A 192 2.50 -15.10 -6.63
C ASP A 192 1.73 -15.54 -7.88
N SER A 193 2.02 -16.72 -8.42
CA SER A 193 1.45 -17.20 -9.69
C SER A 193 -0.08 -17.30 -9.68
N THR A 194 -0.68 -17.53 -8.51
CA THR A 194 -2.13 -17.60 -8.31
C THR A 194 -2.59 -16.69 -7.19
N ARG A 195 -3.86 -16.28 -7.20
CA ARG A 195 -4.49 -15.54 -6.10
C ARG A 195 -4.46 -16.36 -4.80
N GLN A 196 -4.61 -17.67 -4.90
CA GLN A 196 -4.52 -18.57 -3.76
C GLN A 196 -3.14 -18.52 -3.09
N ALA A 197 -2.05 -18.65 -3.86
CA ALA A 197 -0.68 -18.57 -3.33
C ALA A 197 -0.40 -17.21 -2.67
N HIS A 198 -0.93 -16.14 -3.28
CA HIS A 198 -0.86 -14.80 -2.70
C HIS A 198 -1.56 -14.74 -1.33
N LEU A 199 -2.79 -15.25 -1.23
CA LEU A 199 -3.54 -15.26 0.01
C LEU A 199 -2.91 -16.18 1.08
N GLU A 200 -2.37 -17.35 0.69
CA GLU A 200 -1.60 -18.22 1.59
C GLU A 200 -0.44 -17.45 2.27
N ARG A 201 0.30 -16.67 1.48
CA ARG A 201 1.41 -15.85 1.98
C ARG A 201 0.92 -14.72 2.90
N LEU A 202 -0.16 -14.03 2.56
CA LEU A 202 -0.74 -12.96 3.39
C LEU A 202 -1.24 -13.51 4.73
N ILE A 203 -2.00 -14.59 4.72
CA ILE A 203 -2.50 -15.24 5.95
C ILE A 203 -1.32 -15.73 6.81
N GLY A 204 -0.28 -16.30 6.20
CA GLY A 204 0.94 -16.68 6.91
C GLY A 204 1.62 -15.50 7.58
N SER A 205 1.76 -14.37 6.89
CA SER A 205 2.32 -13.14 7.44
C SER A 205 1.47 -12.55 8.56
N TYR A 206 0.15 -12.61 8.42
CA TYR A 206 -0.80 -12.20 9.45
C TYR A 206 -0.67 -13.07 10.70
N ALA A 207 -0.67 -14.40 10.55
CA ALA A 207 -0.55 -15.35 11.65
C ALA A 207 0.80 -15.24 12.39
N ALA A 208 1.88 -14.91 11.68
CA ALA A 208 3.20 -14.70 12.26
C ALA A 208 3.32 -13.45 13.13
N ASN A 209 2.36 -12.54 13.05
CA ASN A 209 2.47 -11.23 13.66
C ASN A 209 1.44 -11.04 14.81
N PRO A 210 1.89 -11.04 16.07
CA PRO A 210 0.99 -10.94 17.23
C PRO A 210 0.31 -9.57 17.38
N ALA A 211 0.71 -8.56 16.60
CA ALA A 211 0.08 -7.23 16.65
C ALA A 211 -1.40 -7.28 16.26
N TYR A 212 -1.76 -8.11 15.28
CA TYR A 212 -3.12 -8.18 14.75
C TYR A 212 -4.16 -8.81 15.74
N ALA A 213 -3.70 -9.54 16.74
CA ALA A 213 -4.56 -10.01 17.83
C ALA A 213 -4.65 -8.98 18.98
N ARG A 214 -4.00 -7.82 18.86
CA ARG A 214 -3.91 -6.81 19.92
C ARG A 214 -4.42 -5.44 19.49
N PHE A 215 -4.25 -5.09 18.22
CA PHE A 215 -4.61 -3.80 17.68
C PHE A 215 -5.61 -3.96 16.54
N SER A 216 -6.67 -3.17 16.57
CA SER A 216 -7.69 -3.13 15.52
C SER A 216 -7.16 -2.46 14.25
N ALA A 217 -7.81 -2.72 13.10
CA ALA A 217 -7.44 -2.10 11.84
C ALA A 217 -7.52 -0.57 11.90
N GLU A 218 -8.51 -0.02 12.60
CA GLU A 218 -8.60 1.43 12.84
C GLU A 218 -7.46 1.95 13.72
N SER A 219 -7.09 1.24 14.79
CA SER A 219 -6.02 1.69 15.68
C SER A 219 -4.65 1.66 15.00
N ILE A 220 -4.38 0.64 14.19
CA ILE A 220 -3.17 0.58 13.35
C ILE A 220 -3.18 1.69 12.32
N SER A 221 -4.31 1.96 11.67
CA SER A 221 -4.47 3.02 10.68
C SER A 221 -4.12 4.40 11.26
N ARG A 222 -4.60 4.71 12.46
CA ARG A 222 -4.38 6.02 13.12
C ARG A 222 -2.92 6.33 13.38
N VAL A 223 -2.06 5.33 13.52
CA VAL A 223 -0.64 5.49 13.79
C VAL A 223 0.26 5.21 12.59
N ALA A 224 -0.30 4.73 11.46
CA ALA A 224 0.48 4.22 10.33
C ALA A 224 1.44 5.25 9.74
N TYR A 225 1.03 6.49 9.58
CA TYR A 225 1.86 7.55 9.01
C TYR A 225 2.40 8.56 10.02
N ASN A 226 1.82 8.59 11.22
CA ASN A 226 2.21 9.57 12.24
C ASN A 226 3.31 9.01 13.17
N ALA A 227 3.71 7.81 12.92
CA ALA A 227 4.42 7.04 13.90
C ALA A 227 5.91 7.32 13.86
N GLU A 228 6.40 7.88 14.93
CA GLU A 228 7.73 7.50 15.34
C GLU A 228 7.76 5.97 15.51
N PRO A 229 8.85 5.31 15.07
CA PRO A 229 9.02 3.90 15.32
C PRO A 229 8.75 3.56 16.80
N GLY A 230 7.96 2.50 17.03
CA GLY A 230 7.56 2.09 18.38
C GLY A 230 6.27 2.74 18.91
N GLU A 231 5.41 3.35 18.08
CA GLU A 231 4.06 3.81 18.49
C GLU A 231 3.16 2.66 18.94
N LEU A 232 3.32 1.48 18.36
CA LEU A 232 2.65 0.27 18.82
C LEU A 232 3.46 -0.50 19.89
N GLY A 233 4.40 0.18 20.58
CA GLY A 233 5.33 -0.45 21.53
C GLY A 233 6.29 -1.38 20.81
N ASP A 234 6.36 -2.65 21.28
CA ASP A 234 7.22 -3.69 20.72
C ASP A 234 6.53 -4.49 19.61
N TYR A 235 5.53 -3.90 18.97
CA TYR A 235 4.79 -4.50 17.87
C TYR A 235 4.97 -3.67 16.60
N SER A 236 4.83 -4.34 15.47
CA SER A 236 4.75 -3.72 14.15
C SER A 236 3.56 -4.31 13.41
N ALA A 237 2.78 -3.47 12.76
CA ALA A 237 1.63 -3.90 11.99
C ALA A 237 1.55 -3.09 10.69
N SER A 238 0.96 -3.68 9.67
CA SER A 238 0.75 -3.08 8.36
C SER A 238 -0.74 -2.94 8.07
N THR A 239 -1.17 -1.72 7.81
CA THR A 239 -2.51 -1.41 7.30
C THR A 239 -2.76 -2.06 5.94
N HIS A 240 -1.74 -2.13 5.09
CA HIS A 240 -1.79 -2.76 3.78
C HIS A 240 -2.15 -4.24 3.89
N LEU A 241 -1.40 -5.02 4.67
CA LEU A 241 -1.62 -6.45 4.82
C LEU A 241 -2.96 -6.76 5.48
N GLN A 242 -3.27 -6.11 6.61
CA GLN A 242 -4.51 -6.37 7.31
C GLN A 242 -5.72 -5.93 6.48
N GLY A 243 -5.64 -4.76 5.85
CA GLY A 243 -6.73 -4.24 5.03
C GLY A 243 -6.95 -5.04 3.74
N GLU A 244 -5.90 -5.59 3.12
CA GLU A 244 -6.06 -6.50 1.98
C GLU A 244 -6.78 -7.79 2.37
N LEU A 245 -6.46 -8.37 3.53
CA LEU A 245 -7.16 -9.54 4.05
C LEU A 245 -8.62 -9.22 4.38
N ILE A 246 -8.90 -8.10 5.04
CA ILE A 246 -10.27 -7.63 5.32
C ILE A 246 -11.02 -7.43 4.00
N GLY A 247 -10.43 -6.76 3.01
CA GLY A 247 -11.03 -6.55 1.70
C GLY A 247 -11.34 -7.86 0.96
N THR A 248 -10.45 -8.84 1.07
CA THR A 248 -10.67 -10.18 0.50
C THR A 248 -11.87 -10.87 1.16
N MET A 249 -11.98 -10.83 2.50
CA MET A 249 -13.11 -11.44 3.21
C MET A 249 -14.43 -10.71 2.92
N LEU A 250 -14.41 -9.38 2.75
CA LEU A 250 -15.56 -8.59 2.32
C LEU A 250 -16.01 -8.99 0.90
N ASP A 251 -15.09 -9.11 -0.06
CA ASP A 251 -15.40 -9.52 -1.44
C ASP A 251 -16.07 -10.90 -1.48
N ILE A 252 -15.52 -11.87 -0.73
CA ILE A 252 -16.11 -13.21 -0.61
C ILE A 252 -17.51 -13.16 0.00
N THR A 253 -17.71 -12.36 1.06
CA THR A 253 -19.01 -12.22 1.74
C THR A 253 -20.05 -11.61 0.80
N ILE A 254 -19.71 -10.55 0.07
CA ILE A 254 -20.60 -9.91 -0.91
C ILE A 254 -20.97 -10.89 -2.02
N ARG A 255 -19.99 -11.61 -2.58
CA ARG A 255 -20.24 -12.62 -3.62
C ARG A 255 -21.17 -13.71 -3.12
N ASN A 256 -20.94 -14.23 -1.93
CA ASN A 256 -21.82 -15.26 -1.35
C ASN A 256 -23.23 -14.75 -1.14
N SER A 257 -23.41 -13.57 -0.54
CA SER A 257 -24.73 -12.99 -0.26
C SER A 257 -25.54 -12.67 -1.52
N THR A 258 -24.86 -12.37 -2.61
CA THR A 258 -25.50 -11.98 -3.88
C THR A 258 -25.48 -13.08 -4.94
N GLY A 259 -25.07 -14.30 -4.59
CA GLY A 259 -24.93 -15.40 -5.54
C GLY A 259 -23.93 -15.11 -6.67
N GLY A 260 -22.90 -14.32 -6.40
CA GLY A 260 -21.85 -13.93 -7.34
C GLY A 260 -22.21 -12.77 -8.26
N GLN A 261 -23.37 -12.14 -8.07
CA GLN A 261 -23.80 -11.03 -8.92
C GLN A 261 -23.08 -9.71 -8.59
N LYS A 262 -22.62 -9.53 -7.37
CA LYS A 262 -21.89 -8.35 -6.90
C LYS A 262 -20.60 -8.72 -6.19
N SER A 263 -19.71 -7.75 -6.04
CA SER A 263 -18.37 -7.89 -5.47
C SER A 263 -17.92 -6.56 -4.84
N MET A 264 -16.69 -6.52 -4.33
CA MET A 264 -16.08 -5.25 -3.90
C MET A 264 -16.03 -4.20 -5.01
N ASP A 265 -16.01 -4.58 -6.29
CA ASP A 265 -16.09 -3.64 -7.42
C ASP A 265 -17.33 -2.75 -7.33
N ASP A 266 -18.47 -3.31 -6.87
CA ASP A 266 -19.72 -2.56 -6.72
C ASP A 266 -19.67 -1.60 -5.55
N VAL A 267 -19.01 -1.96 -4.47
CA VAL A 267 -18.77 -1.08 -3.32
C VAL A 267 -17.90 0.11 -3.72
N MET A 268 -16.80 -0.16 -4.42
CA MET A 268 -15.89 0.89 -4.88
C MET A 268 -16.59 1.85 -5.86
N ARG A 269 -17.40 1.33 -6.79
CA ARG A 269 -18.21 2.17 -7.70
C ARG A 269 -19.22 3.01 -6.93
N LEU A 270 -19.89 2.44 -5.92
CA LEU A 270 -20.86 3.15 -5.09
C LEU A 270 -20.19 4.31 -4.37
N LEU A 271 -19.10 4.05 -3.64
CA LEU A 271 -18.34 5.08 -2.91
C LEU A 271 -17.80 6.17 -3.86
N PHE A 272 -17.24 5.76 -5.01
CA PHE A 272 -16.74 6.72 -6.00
C PHE A 272 -17.86 7.60 -6.58
N ASN A 273 -19.03 7.06 -6.85
CA ASN A 273 -20.17 7.83 -7.36
C ASN A 273 -20.75 8.77 -6.29
N GLN A 274 -20.71 8.39 -5.02
CA GLN A 274 -21.06 9.26 -3.91
C GLN A 274 -20.07 10.41 -3.74
N ALA A 275 -18.77 10.10 -3.75
CA ALA A 275 -17.70 11.07 -3.56
C ALA A 275 -17.52 12.02 -4.78
N SER A 276 -17.78 11.53 -5.98
CA SER A 276 -17.59 12.26 -7.23
C SER A 276 -18.75 11.97 -8.18
N PRO A 277 -19.94 12.52 -7.94
CA PRO A 277 -21.09 12.26 -8.81
C PRO A 277 -20.81 12.75 -10.24
N PRO A 278 -21.29 12.02 -11.27
CA PRO A 278 -21.19 12.47 -12.65
C PRO A 278 -21.90 13.82 -12.82
N ASP A 279 -21.25 14.76 -13.51
CA ASP A 279 -21.89 16.03 -13.84
C ASP A 279 -22.88 15.81 -15.01
N PRO A 280 -24.21 15.97 -14.80
CA PRO A 280 -25.21 15.73 -15.85
C PRO A 280 -25.17 16.76 -16.98
N LEU A 281 -24.47 17.89 -16.82
CA LEU A 281 -24.49 19.03 -17.74
C LEU A 281 -23.14 19.42 -18.33
N SER A 282 -22.05 18.74 -17.98
CA SER A 282 -20.71 19.09 -18.49
C SER A 282 -19.87 17.86 -18.78
N PRO A 283 -19.29 17.74 -19.99
CA PRO A 283 -18.26 16.74 -20.26
C PRO A 283 -16.93 17.01 -19.51
N SER A 284 -16.87 18.08 -18.74
CA SER A 284 -15.68 18.47 -18.00
C SER A 284 -15.85 18.17 -16.51
N LEU A 285 -15.10 17.20 -16.01
CA LEU A 285 -14.89 17.00 -14.58
C LEU A 285 -14.44 18.34 -13.98
N ARG A 286 -15.30 19.00 -13.25
CA ARG A 286 -14.92 20.11 -12.39
C ARG A 286 -14.31 19.49 -11.12
N SER A 287 -13.14 19.99 -10.71
CA SER A 287 -12.50 19.70 -9.43
C SER A 287 -13.45 20.00 -8.25
N GLY A 288 -13.10 19.59 -7.02
CA GLY A 288 -13.90 19.81 -5.79
C GLY A 288 -14.46 21.24 -5.58
N GLN A 289 -13.98 22.22 -6.34
CA GLN A 289 -14.56 23.55 -6.42
C GLN A 289 -16.03 23.57 -6.88
N ALA A 290 -16.41 22.70 -7.81
CA ALA A 290 -17.80 22.64 -8.29
C ALA A 290 -18.78 22.05 -7.25
N LEU A 291 -18.29 21.24 -6.31
CA LEU A 291 -19.10 20.72 -5.21
C LEU A 291 -19.29 21.80 -4.13
N ARG A 292 -18.27 22.62 -3.86
CA ARG A 292 -18.36 23.78 -2.93
C ARG A 292 -19.31 24.85 -3.46
N GLU A 293 -19.32 25.12 -4.77
CA GLU A 293 -20.22 26.10 -5.40
C GLU A 293 -21.70 25.65 -5.38
N ARG A 294 -21.99 24.36 -5.23
CA ARG A 294 -23.36 23.82 -5.14
C ARG A 294 -23.93 23.78 -3.73
N GLY A 295 -23.14 24.10 -2.70
CA GLY A 295 -23.59 24.03 -1.29
C GLY A 295 -23.88 22.59 -0.81
N THR A 296 -23.53 21.57 -1.58
CA THR A 296 -23.59 20.17 -1.14
C THR A 296 -22.32 19.87 -0.34
N ALA A 297 -22.47 19.40 0.89
CA ALA A 297 -21.35 18.96 1.70
C ALA A 297 -20.60 17.85 0.92
N GLU A 298 -19.28 17.95 0.84
CA GLU A 298 -18.45 16.86 0.30
C GLU A 298 -18.77 15.58 1.08
N PRO A 299 -19.00 14.44 0.39
CA PRO A 299 -19.31 13.19 1.10
C PRO A 299 -18.15 12.83 2.01
N ARG A 300 -18.45 12.61 3.27
CA ARG A 300 -17.48 12.22 4.27
C ARG A 300 -17.34 10.71 4.25
N ILE A 301 -16.19 10.19 3.86
CA ILE A 301 -15.90 8.77 3.84
C ILE A 301 -15.12 8.42 5.11
N ASP A 302 -15.81 7.80 6.03
CA ASP A 302 -15.27 7.23 7.27
C ASP A 302 -15.58 5.73 7.34
N GLY A 303 -15.16 5.08 8.41
CA GLY A 303 -15.41 3.65 8.61
C GLY A 303 -16.90 3.28 8.57
N LYS A 304 -17.80 4.18 9.01
CA LYS A 304 -19.25 3.92 8.96
C LYS A 304 -19.82 4.06 7.55
N ALA A 305 -19.35 5.01 6.78
CA ALA A 305 -19.75 5.17 5.37
C ALA A 305 -19.29 3.95 4.53
N ILE A 306 -18.10 3.41 4.82
CA ILE A 306 -17.60 2.19 4.17
C ILE A 306 -18.50 1.00 4.52
N GLU A 307 -18.81 0.79 5.80
CA GLU A 307 -19.71 -0.27 6.28
C GLU A 307 -21.07 -0.18 5.57
N GLN A 308 -21.70 0.99 5.59
CA GLN A 308 -22.98 1.21 4.93
C GLN A 308 -22.96 0.95 3.42
N ALA A 309 -21.85 1.27 2.75
CA ALA A 309 -21.69 0.96 1.33
C ALA A 309 -21.61 -0.55 1.08
N VAL A 310 -20.90 -1.30 1.95
CA VAL A 310 -20.85 -2.76 1.88
C VAL A 310 -22.22 -3.36 2.14
N GLU A 311 -22.94 -2.92 3.17
CA GLU A 311 -24.30 -3.38 3.51
C GLU A 311 -25.29 -3.13 2.36
N ALA A 312 -25.23 -1.94 1.74
CA ALA A 312 -26.08 -1.60 0.61
C ALA A 312 -25.83 -2.49 -0.61
N VAL A 313 -24.59 -2.92 -0.82
CA VAL A 313 -24.20 -3.79 -1.93
C VAL A 313 -24.54 -5.25 -1.66
N CYS A 314 -24.19 -5.77 -0.46
CA CYS A 314 -24.45 -7.17 -0.13
C CYS A 314 -25.95 -7.44 0.20
N GLY A 315 -26.70 -6.44 0.63
CA GLY A 315 -28.04 -6.62 1.19
C GLY A 315 -28.02 -7.39 2.50
N CYS A 316 -26.96 -7.26 3.28
CA CYS A 316 -26.72 -8.02 4.50
C CYS A 316 -26.20 -7.12 5.63
N ASP A 317 -26.38 -7.53 6.90
CA ASP A 317 -25.82 -6.84 8.07
C ASP A 317 -24.32 -7.15 8.19
N MET A 318 -23.50 -6.12 8.11
CA MET A 318 -22.05 -6.23 8.24
C MET A 318 -21.52 -5.67 9.57
N SER A 319 -22.41 -5.17 10.44
CA SER A 319 -21.99 -4.64 11.75
C SER A 319 -21.14 -5.63 12.54
N PRO A 320 -21.48 -6.95 12.63
CA PRO A 320 -20.65 -7.91 13.37
C PRO A 320 -19.24 -8.11 12.75
N PHE A 321 -19.13 -7.99 11.43
CA PHE A 321 -17.82 -8.07 10.73
C PHE A 321 -16.97 -6.85 11.07
N PHE A 322 -17.52 -5.65 10.89
CA PHE A 322 -16.81 -4.40 11.15
C PHE A 322 -16.46 -4.25 12.63
N ASP A 323 -17.36 -4.65 13.54
CA ASP A 323 -17.06 -4.64 14.96
C ASP A 323 -15.88 -5.56 15.29
N ALA A 324 -15.88 -6.79 14.80
CA ALA A 324 -14.85 -7.76 15.13
C ALA A 324 -13.48 -7.39 14.55
N TYR A 325 -13.40 -7.04 13.26
CA TYR A 325 -12.13 -6.99 12.52
C TYR A 325 -11.64 -5.59 12.19
N VAL A 326 -12.52 -4.58 12.25
CA VAL A 326 -12.16 -3.19 11.94
C VAL A 326 -12.03 -2.37 13.22
N ARG A 327 -13.05 -2.39 14.09
CA ARG A 327 -13.10 -1.60 15.33
C ARG A 327 -12.41 -2.29 16.50
N HIS A 328 -12.45 -3.62 16.53
CA HIS A 328 -11.79 -4.45 17.57
C HIS A 328 -10.72 -5.35 16.94
N ALA A 329 -9.88 -5.91 17.80
CA ALA A 329 -8.73 -6.73 17.40
C ALA A 329 -9.06 -8.24 17.45
N ALA A 330 -10.23 -8.65 16.94
CA ALA A 330 -10.53 -10.07 16.83
C ALA A 330 -9.67 -10.69 15.71
N PRO A 331 -9.06 -11.86 15.94
CA PRO A 331 -8.39 -12.60 14.87
C PRO A 331 -9.39 -12.96 13.76
N ILE A 332 -8.96 -12.78 12.51
CA ILE A 332 -9.82 -13.11 11.36
C ILE A 332 -10.02 -14.63 11.29
N ASP A 333 -11.27 -15.07 11.29
CA ASP A 333 -11.66 -16.46 11.07
C ASP A 333 -11.68 -16.75 9.56
N PHE A 334 -10.51 -17.07 8.99
CA PHE A 334 -10.37 -17.30 7.56
C PHE A 334 -11.23 -18.46 7.06
N ASP A 335 -11.37 -19.54 7.83
CA ASP A 335 -12.15 -20.72 7.42
C ASP A 335 -13.65 -20.41 7.33
N ARG A 336 -14.15 -19.54 8.17
CA ARG A 336 -15.53 -19.06 8.07
C ARG A 336 -15.81 -18.40 6.72
N TYR A 337 -14.92 -17.55 6.23
CA TYR A 337 -15.13 -16.82 4.98
C TYR A 337 -14.74 -17.64 3.75
N LEU A 338 -13.62 -18.31 3.78
CA LEU A 338 -13.19 -19.20 2.70
C LEU A 338 -14.14 -20.37 2.50
N GLY A 339 -14.77 -20.86 3.57
CA GLY A 339 -15.80 -21.87 3.51
C GLY A 339 -17.02 -21.46 2.68
N LEU A 340 -17.35 -20.16 2.59
CA LEU A 340 -18.42 -19.64 1.73
C LEU A 340 -18.18 -19.94 0.24
N ILE A 341 -16.91 -20.02 -0.16
CA ILE A 341 -16.49 -20.35 -1.53
C ILE A 341 -15.91 -21.78 -1.65
N GLY A 342 -16.13 -22.60 -0.64
CA GLY A 342 -15.72 -24.02 -0.66
C GLY A 342 -14.22 -24.25 -0.48
N LEU A 343 -13.54 -23.36 0.23
CA LEU A 343 -12.14 -23.46 0.59
C LEU A 343 -11.96 -23.54 2.11
N GLN A 344 -10.82 -24.06 2.54
CA GLN A 344 -10.38 -24.11 3.94
C GLN A 344 -8.90 -23.84 4.05
N THR A 345 -8.41 -23.42 5.22
CA THR A 345 -7.00 -23.25 5.50
C THR A 345 -6.43 -24.40 6.32
N SER A 346 -5.18 -24.72 6.13
CA SER A 346 -4.37 -25.45 7.07
C SER A 346 -3.14 -24.62 7.45
N LEU A 347 -2.85 -24.54 8.74
CA LEU A 347 -1.75 -23.78 9.30
C LEU A 347 -0.80 -24.74 10.02
N SER A 348 0.47 -24.68 9.66
CA SER A 348 1.54 -25.40 10.35
C SER A 348 2.68 -24.45 10.69
N TRP A 349 3.35 -24.70 11.82
CA TRP A 349 4.51 -23.97 12.24
C TRP A 349 5.76 -24.82 12.04
N GLY A 350 6.82 -24.19 11.55
CA GLY A 350 8.10 -24.83 11.34
C GLY A 350 9.27 -23.85 11.39
N PRO A 351 10.51 -24.36 11.46
CA PRO A 351 11.69 -23.50 11.43
C PRO A 351 11.68 -22.57 10.21
N ALA A 352 11.90 -21.27 10.45
CA ALA A 352 12.10 -20.35 9.35
C ALA A 352 13.40 -20.68 8.61
N VAL A 353 13.31 -20.82 7.28
CA VAL A 353 14.43 -21.20 6.41
C VAL A 353 14.53 -20.19 5.26
N TYR A 354 15.75 -19.78 4.94
CA TYR A 354 16.06 -18.97 3.77
C TYR A 354 17.20 -19.61 2.98
N ASN A 355 16.98 -19.88 1.71
CA ASN A 355 17.92 -20.60 0.84
C ASN A 355 18.43 -21.95 1.41
N GLY A 356 17.56 -22.70 2.10
CA GLY A 356 17.88 -23.99 2.68
C GLY A 356 18.55 -23.93 4.07
N GLU A 357 18.90 -22.76 4.56
CA GLU A 357 19.54 -22.56 5.86
C GLU A 357 18.57 -22.00 6.90
N PRO A 358 18.68 -22.38 8.19
CA PRO A 358 17.86 -21.82 9.24
C PRO A 358 18.04 -20.30 9.36
N GLU A 359 16.93 -19.59 9.33
CA GLU A 359 16.93 -18.13 9.44
C GLU A 359 17.13 -17.67 10.89
N ARG A 360 18.02 -16.71 11.08
CA ARG A 360 18.31 -16.12 12.41
C ARG A 360 17.18 -15.14 12.79
N ASP A 361 16.79 -15.13 14.06
CA ASP A 361 15.83 -14.16 14.58
C ASP A 361 16.51 -12.77 14.70
N LEU A 362 16.50 -12.02 13.61
CA LEU A 362 16.99 -10.65 13.53
C LEU A 362 15.84 -9.62 13.48
N ARG A 363 14.70 -9.91 14.11
CA ARG A 363 13.52 -9.04 14.17
C ARG A 363 13.74 -7.88 15.14
N VAL A 364 14.79 -7.11 14.88
CA VAL A 364 15.19 -5.87 15.54
C VAL A 364 15.82 -4.96 14.51
N TRP A 365 15.58 -3.67 14.60
CA TRP A 365 16.24 -2.66 13.80
C TRP A 365 16.41 -1.37 14.59
N GLY A 366 16.91 -0.31 14.00
CA GLY A 366 17.11 0.95 14.70
C GLY A 366 16.99 2.16 13.79
N TYR A 367 16.76 3.30 14.41
CA TYR A 367 16.70 4.60 13.75
C TYR A 367 17.47 5.65 14.56
N GLU A 368 18.02 6.63 13.85
CA GLU A 368 18.73 7.74 14.46
C GLU A 368 17.75 8.85 14.87
N ARG A 369 17.89 9.29 16.12
CA ARG A 369 17.19 10.47 16.63
C ARG A 369 18.08 11.22 17.62
N ASP A 370 18.16 12.54 17.49
CA ASP A 370 18.96 13.39 18.39
C ASP A 370 20.39 12.86 18.60
N THR A 371 21.06 12.49 17.50
CA THR A 371 22.41 11.89 17.49
C THR A 371 22.52 10.54 18.22
N THR A 372 21.41 9.89 18.53
CA THR A 372 21.38 8.60 19.20
C THR A 372 20.69 7.55 18.34
N LEU A 373 21.19 6.31 18.40
CA LEU A 373 20.54 5.16 17.78
C LEU A 373 19.52 4.56 18.76
N ARG A 374 18.29 4.43 18.31
CA ARG A 374 17.20 3.82 19.08
C ARG A 374 16.78 2.50 18.47
N LEU A 375 16.51 1.50 19.33
CA LEU A 375 16.04 0.19 18.88
C LEU A 375 14.56 0.22 18.55
N VAL A 376 14.17 -0.67 17.65
CA VAL A 376 12.77 -1.03 17.39
C VAL A 376 12.63 -2.54 17.43
N ILE A 377 11.76 -2.99 18.32
CA ILE A 377 11.38 -4.39 18.46
C ILE A 377 10.06 -4.58 17.73
N ASN A 378 10.02 -5.47 16.77
CA ASN A 378 8.81 -5.70 15.96
C ASN A 378 7.94 -6.84 16.49
N ASN A 379 8.48 -7.62 17.42
CA ASN A 379 7.78 -8.73 18.04
C ASN A 379 8.35 -8.97 19.43
N PRO A 380 7.56 -8.79 20.50
CA PRO A 380 8.00 -9.01 21.86
C PRO A 380 8.38 -10.48 22.15
N ALA A 381 7.91 -11.44 21.33
CA ALA A 381 8.31 -12.84 21.40
C ALA A 381 9.61 -13.16 20.63
N SER A 382 10.25 -12.17 19.97
CA SER A 382 11.59 -12.34 19.41
C SER A 382 12.63 -12.59 20.49
N ILE A 383 13.82 -13.08 20.12
CA ILE A 383 14.92 -13.25 21.08
C ILE A 383 15.32 -11.91 21.72
N TRP A 384 15.15 -10.81 21.00
CA TRP A 384 15.44 -9.46 21.47
C TRP A 384 14.43 -8.97 22.50
N GLY A 385 13.12 -9.11 22.20
CA GLY A 385 12.05 -8.74 23.14
C GLY A 385 12.09 -9.60 24.42
N ARG A 386 12.29 -10.92 24.28
CA ARG A 386 12.42 -11.82 25.42
C ARG A 386 13.66 -11.55 26.28
N ALA A 387 14.69 -10.94 25.74
CA ALA A 387 15.84 -10.46 26.50
C ALA A 387 15.57 -9.14 27.25
N GLY A 388 14.35 -8.61 27.18
CA GLY A 388 13.94 -7.38 27.86
C GLY A 388 14.34 -6.09 27.14
N LEU A 389 14.67 -6.17 25.85
CA LEU A 389 14.85 -4.98 25.01
C LEU A 389 13.48 -4.49 24.51
N HIS A 390 13.33 -3.18 24.41
CA HIS A 390 12.10 -2.52 24.01
C HIS A 390 12.34 -1.53 22.87
N SER A 391 11.28 -1.24 22.14
CA SER A 391 11.27 -0.15 21.18
C SER A 391 11.56 1.18 21.89
N ARG A 392 12.30 2.06 21.18
CA ARG A 392 12.80 3.34 21.67
C ARG A 392 13.93 3.26 22.70
N ASP A 393 14.39 2.06 23.09
CA ASP A 393 15.62 1.93 23.86
C ASP A 393 16.79 2.60 23.13
N ARG A 394 17.52 3.45 23.81
CA ARG A 394 18.73 4.07 23.26
C ARG A 394 19.87 3.05 23.30
N LEU A 395 20.30 2.58 22.13
CA LEU A 395 21.42 1.66 22.04
C LEU A 395 22.74 2.36 22.41
N VAL A 396 23.48 1.77 23.32
CA VAL A 396 24.78 2.26 23.75
C VAL A 396 25.90 1.44 23.10
N SER A 397 25.83 0.10 23.19
CA SER A 397 26.84 -0.77 22.61
C SER A 397 26.33 -2.18 22.41
N ILE A 398 26.97 -2.89 21.46
CA ILE A 398 26.87 -4.35 21.32
C ILE A 398 28.23 -4.97 21.49
N ASN A 399 28.38 -5.95 22.41
CA ASN A 399 29.62 -6.58 22.79
C ASN A 399 30.72 -5.54 23.13
N GLY A 400 30.36 -4.48 23.85
CA GLY A 400 31.27 -3.40 24.24
C GLY A 400 31.58 -2.37 23.13
N ALA A 401 31.29 -2.67 21.85
CA ALA A 401 31.50 -1.74 20.76
C ALA A 401 30.34 -0.74 20.71
N PRO A 402 30.60 0.58 20.78
CA PRO A 402 29.53 1.60 20.63
C PRO A 402 29.01 1.62 19.20
N LEU A 403 27.68 1.73 19.05
CA LEU A 403 27.00 1.87 17.76
C LEU A 403 26.14 3.15 17.77
N ARG A 404 26.20 3.93 16.70
CA ARG A 404 25.56 5.23 16.61
C ARG A 404 24.59 5.36 15.45
N THR A 405 24.73 4.48 14.44
CA THR A 405 23.92 4.53 13.21
C THR A 405 23.24 3.20 12.94
N TRP A 406 22.13 3.26 12.20
CA TRP A 406 21.46 2.06 11.70
C TRP A 406 22.39 1.21 10.82
N ALA A 407 23.22 1.85 10.00
CA ALA A 407 24.16 1.14 9.13
C ALA A 407 25.15 0.27 9.95
N GLU A 408 25.70 0.81 11.06
CA GLU A 408 26.57 0.07 11.96
C GLU A 408 25.83 -1.09 12.64
N LEU A 409 24.61 -0.84 13.15
CA LEU A 409 23.79 -1.89 13.76
C LEU A 409 23.45 -2.98 12.74
N ARG A 410 23.02 -2.62 11.54
CA ARG A 410 22.71 -3.56 10.46
C ARG A 410 23.90 -4.44 10.10
N ALA A 411 25.08 -3.84 9.93
CA ALA A 411 26.32 -4.59 9.66
C ALA A 411 26.64 -5.58 10.78
N LYS A 412 26.47 -5.14 12.05
CA LYS A 412 26.66 -6.00 13.23
C LYS A 412 25.68 -7.16 13.24
N LEU A 413 24.38 -6.90 13.04
CA LEU A 413 23.34 -7.94 13.00
C LEU A 413 23.62 -8.97 11.88
N GLN A 414 24.02 -8.50 10.70
CA GLN A 414 24.37 -9.38 9.57
C GLN A 414 25.56 -10.30 9.85
N SER A 415 26.52 -9.86 10.70
CA SER A 415 27.69 -10.65 11.07
C SER A 415 27.42 -11.76 12.09
N LEU A 416 26.28 -11.74 12.79
CA LEU A 416 25.92 -12.70 13.83
C LEU A 416 25.64 -14.09 13.22
N ARG A 417 25.92 -15.14 13.98
CA ARG A 417 25.67 -16.54 13.62
C ARG A 417 24.73 -17.19 14.64
N LEU A 418 24.09 -18.28 14.27
CA LEU A 418 23.34 -19.11 15.23
C LEU A 418 24.27 -19.59 16.35
N GLY A 419 23.80 -19.45 17.57
CA GLY A 419 24.57 -19.78 18.79
C GLY A 419 25.38 -18.62 19.37
N ASP A 420 25.61 -17.54 18.63
CA ASP A 420 26.34 -16.39 19.15
C ASP A 420 25.61 -15.79 20.36
N THR A 421 26.40 -15.42 21.37
CA THR A 421 25.91 -14.65 22.54
C THR A 421 26.28 -13.19 22.37
N VAL A 422 25.29 -12.33 22.47
CA VAL A 422 25.39 -10.88 22.23
C VAL A 422 25.08 -10.13 23.53
N GLN A 423 26.02 -9.31 24.01
CA GLN A 423 25.78 -8.40 25.11
C GLN A 423 25.31 -7.06 24.55
N VAL A 424 24.06 -6.71 24.86
CA VAL A 424 23.44 -5.46 24.38
C VAL A 424 23.27 -4.51 25.54
N ARG A 425 23.83 -3.31 25.44
CA ARG A 425 23.66 -2.26 26.43
C ARG A 425 22.79 -1.16 25.90
N VAL A 426 21.75 -0.84 26.63
CA VAL A 426 20.84 0.26 26.31
C VAL A 426 20.72 1.24 27.48
N GLN A 427 20.29 2.47 27.17
CA GLN A 427 19.97 3.49 28.14
C GLN A 427 18.45 3.79 28.06
N ARG A 428 17.79 3.60 29.17
CA ARG A 428 16.44 4.09 29.52
C ARG A 428 16.58 5.16 30.60
N ASP A 429 15.71 5.19 31.59
CA ASP A 429 15.92 5.97 32.82
C ASP A 429 17.18 5.51 33.52
N GLN A 430 17.43 4.20 33.50
CA GLN A 430 18.66 3.57 33.97
C GLN A 430 19.32 2.75 32.85
N ARG A 431 20.61 2.45 33.00
CA ARG A 431 21.33 1.55 32.13
C ARG A 431 20.77 0.14 32.29
N PHE A 432 20.55 -0.54 31.17
CA PHE A 432 20.08 -1.90 31.11
C PHE A 432 21.02 -2.73 30.22
N ASP A 433 21.48 -3.86 30.72
CA ASP A 433 22.35 -4.81 30.02
C ASP A 433 21.55 -6.10 29.74
N ALA A 434 21.41 -6.45 28.49
CA ALA A 434 20.71 -7.65 28.02
C ALA A 434 21.70 -8.65 27.42
N THR A 435 21.45 -9.93 27.66
CA THR A 435 22.16 -11.02 26.98
C THR A 435 21.24 -11.68 26.01
N VAL A 436 21.56 -11.63 24.71
CA VAL A 436 20.78 -12.23 23.63
C VAL A 436 21.56 -13.40 23.04
N VAL A 437 20.97 -14.58 23.01
CA VAL A 437 21.51 -15.74 22.29
C VAL A 437 20.82 -15.84 20.92
N VAL A 438 21.59 -15.73 19.85
CA VAL A 438 21.08 -15.77 18.48
C VAL A 438 20.53 -17.17 18.18
N ARG A 439 19.25 -17.24 17.91
CA ARG A 439 18.53 -18.49 17.59
C ARG A 439 17.73 -18.33 16.31
N GLY A 440 17.28 -19.45 15.76
CA GLY A 440 16.23 -19.47 14.76
C GLY A 440 14.88 -19.09 15.36
N PHE A 441 13.89 -18.95 14.50
CA PHE A 441 12.49 -18.75 14.90
C PHE A 441 11.58 -19.63 14.03
N GLU A 442 10.34 -19.77 14.46
CA GLU A 442 9.32 -20.48 13.69
C GLU A 442 8.55 -19.51 12.82
N ARG A 443 8.17 -19.97 11.65
CA ARG A 443 7.32 -19.26 10.70
C ARG A 443 6.12 -20.14 10.35
N PRO A 444 4.90 -19.56 10.26
CA PRO A 444 3.75 -20.32 9.82
C PRO A 444 3.80 -20.52 8.31
N THR A 445 3.36 -21.69 7.89
CA THR A 445 3.03 -22.02 6.51
C THR A 445 1.54 -22.26 6.42
N VAL A 446 0.89 -21.57 5.50
CA VAL A 446 -0.54 -21.71 5.23
C VAL A 446 -0.72 -22.41 3.89
N ARG A 447 -1.70 -23.31 3.84
CA ARG A 447 -2.22 -23.89 2.61
C ARG A 447 -3.72 -23.65 2.56
N ILE A 448 -4.20 -23.28 1.40
CA ILE A 448 -5.62 -23.19 1.09
C ILE A 448 -5.98 -24.38 0.22
N GLU A 449 -6.97 -25.14 0.65
CA GLU A 449 -7.40 -26.36 -0.01
C GLU A 449 -8.89 -26.31 -0.30
N ARG A 450 -9.31 -26.99 -1.33
CA ARG A 450 -10.74 -27.13 -1.62
C ARG A 450 -11.38 -28.09 -0.65
N LEU A 451 -12.54 -27.71 -0.09
CA LEU A 451 -13.34 -28.60 0.71
C LEU A 451 -13.76 -29.82 -0.12
N PRO A 452 -13.65 -31.06 0.39
CA PRO A 452 -14.01 -32.27 -0.35
C PRO A 452 -15.45 -32.28 -0.85
N ASN A 453 -16.36 -31.64 -0.11
CA ASN A 453 -17.79 -31.56 -0.39
C ASN A 453 -18.22 -30.19 -0.95
N ALA A 454 -17.28 -29.38 -1.47
CA ALA A 454 -17.59 -28.09 -2.06
C ALA A 454 -18.65 -28.20 -3.15
N THR A 455 -19.73 -27.47 -3.01
CA THR A 455 -20.85 -27.43 -3.95
C THR A 455 -20.46 -26.77 -5.27
N LEU A 456 -21.25 -26.99 -6.32
CA LEU A 456 -21.05 -26.29 -7.60
C LEU A 456 -21.18 -24.77 -7.46
N ALA A 457 -22.09 -24.32 -6.61
CA ALA A 457 -22.28 -22.88 -6.33
C ALA A 457 -21.01 -22.27 -5.69
N GLN A 458 -20.46 -22.92 -4.67
CA GLN A 458 -19.22 -22.48 -4.03
C GLN A 458 -18.04 -22.44 -5.02
N ARG A 459 -17.91 -23.44 -5.89
CA ARG A 459 -16.84 -23.46 -6.90
C ARG A 459 -16.95 -22.29 -7.88
N ARG A 460 -18.18 -21.98 -8.35
CA ARG A 460 -18.42 -20.82 -9.22
C ARG A 460 -18.09 -19.49 -8.51
N LEU A 461 -18.39 -19.38 -7.22
CA LEU A 461 -18.03 -18.21 -6.43
C LEU A 461 -16.50 -18.07 -6.27
N ALA A 462 -15.79 -19.19 -6.06
CA ALA A 462 -14.34 -19.20 -6.01
C ALA A 462 -13.73 -18.73 -7.35
N GLU A 463 -14.19 -19.27 -8.47
CA GLU A 463 -13.76 -18.84 -9.81
C GLU A 463 -14.03 -17.35 -10.05
N GLY A 464 -15.19 -16.84 -9.63
CA GLY A 464 -15.53 -15.42 -9.71
C GLY A 464 -14.65 -14.52 -8.83
N ALA A 465 -14.14 -15.04 -7.73
CA ALA A 465 -13.16 -14.39 -6.84
C ALA A 465 -11.69 -14.68 -7.24
N THR A 466 -11.47 -15.29 -8.39
CA THR A 466 -10.15 -15.64 -8.94
C THR A 466 -9.35 -16.71 -8.16
N PHE A 467 -10.06 -17.61 -7.44
CA PHE A 467 -9.48 -18.78 -6.74
C PHE A 467 -9.65 -20.09 -7.50
#